data_d902ff6278b220f3c231f17ad8ccd11f
#
_entry.id   d902ff6278b220f3c231f17ad8ccd11f
#
_cell.length_a   1.000
_cell.length_b   1.000
_cell.length_c   1.000
_cell.angle_alpha   90.00
_cell.angle_beta   90.00
_cell.angle_gamma   90.00
#
_symmetry.space_group_name_H-M   'P 1'
#
loop_
_entity.id
_entity.type
_entity.pdbx_description
1 polymer ?
#
loop_
_entity_poly.entity_id
_entity_poly.type
_entity_poly.pdbx_seq_one_letter_code
_entity_poly.pdbx_strand_id
1 'polypeptide(L)'
;CNISALELYRASGRLAPDILHKPRTAKLNDCSVPPRPMLEDDLKRYGIKTHPCHVLCETKTGHAPRFVARHTHRHPLPARSLIVLNKDTLVVTPELLFLELAASRDIDDIELLRIGFELCGTYVLDVSEDSWDGYTGTDAPITSAKKISTFLERCSGMNGSKRARRLARLIADGSHSPMETVAALLVSLPNCMGGWNLGRVKMNQRIMTADGPKWVDIFFYKERVGLEYKGR
;
A
#
# COMPACT_ATOMS: atom_id res chain seq x y z
N CYS A 1 6.22 6.66 -8.15
CA CYS A 1 4.87 6.89 -7.64
C CYS A 1 3.88 5.85 -8.18
N ASN A 2 2.63 5.82 -7.71
CA ASN A 2 1.56 4.95 -8.20
C ASN A 2 1.99 3.46 -8.27
N ILE A 3 1.58 2.71 -9.31
CA ILE A 3 1.87 1.26 -9.44
C ILE A 3 3.37 0.96 -9.36
N SER A 4 4.23 1.77 -9.98
CA SER A 4 5.69 1.56 -9.86
C SER A 4 6.22 1.68 -8.44
N ALA A 5 5.61 2.49 -7.57
CA ALA A 5 5.95 2.54 -6.15
C ALA A 5 5.41 1.32 -5.40
N LEU A 6 4.22 0.80 -5.77
CA LEU A 6 3.69 -0.43 -5.18
C LEU A 6 4.60 -1.62 -5.49
N GLU A 7 5.06 -1.75 -6.74
CA GLU A 7 6.02 -2.79 -7.11
C GLU A 7 7.34 -2.68 -6.35
N LEU A 8 7.85 -1.46 -6.16
CA LEU A 8 9.04 -1.24 -5.34
C LEU A 8 8.83 -1.78 -3.91
N TYR A 9 7.70 -1.48 -3.28
CA TYR A 9 7.40 -1.97 -1.94
C TYR A 9 7.24 -3.49 -1.90
N ARG A 10 6.66 -4.11 -2.93
CA ARG A 10 6.53 -5.57 -3.06
C ARG A 10 7.89 -6.24 -3.30
N ALA A 11 8.69 -5.71 -4.22
CA ALA A 11 10.03 -6.22 -4.50
C ALA A 11 10.99 -6.06 -3.32
N SER A 12 10.81 -5.01 -2.53
CA SER A 12 11.64 -4.71 -1.36
C SER A 12 11.06 -5.26 -0.03
N GLY A 13 10.13 -6.18 -0.08
CA GLY A 13 9.44 -6.70 1.12
C GLY A 13 10.38 -7.07 2.27
N ARG A 14 11.57 -7.62 1.96
CA ARG A 14 12.65 -7.87 2.93
C ARG A 14 13.49 -6.63 3.26
N LEU A 15 13.50 -5.63 2.38
CA LEU A 15 14.26 -4.37 2.51
C LEU A 15 13.38 -3.19 2.94
N ALA A 16 12.06 -3.40 3.05
CA ALA A 16 11.11 -2.35 3.39
C ALA A 16 11.47 -1.61 4.71
N PRO A 17 11.94 -2.26 5.78
CA PRO A 17 12.37 -1.57 6.99
C PRO A 17 13.46 -0.53 6.71
N ASP A 18 14.48 -0.87 5.93
CA ASP A 18 15.57 0.04 5.60
C ASP A 18 15.10 1.25 4.78
N ILE A 19 14.17 1.03 3.85
CA ILE A 19 13.56 2.10 3.06
C ILE A 19 12.74 3.04 3.95
N LEU A 20 11.94 2.50 4.85
CA LEU A 20 11.05 3.28 5.71
C LEU A 20 11.80 4.15 6.74
N HIS A 21 13.03 3.77 7.11
CA HIS A 21 13.89 4.54 8.00
C HIS A 21 14.65 5.68 7.31
N LYS A 22 14.66 5.73 5.97
CA LYS A 22 15.36 6.77 5.21
C LYS A 22 14.75 8.17 5.43
N PRO A 23 15.52 9.24 5.17
CA PRO A 23 15.04 10.61 5.26
C PRO A 23 13.80 10.86 4.41
N ARG A 24 12.91 11.73 4.90
CA ARG A 24 11.66 12.09 4.21
C ARG A 24 11.63 13.57 3.87
N THR A 25 11.08 13.88 2.69
CA THR A 25 10.90 15.24 2.17
C THR A 25 9.48 15.43 1.63
N ALA A 26 9.10 16.64 1.29
CA ALA A 26 7.93 16.96 0.48
C ALA A 26 8.32 17.68 -0.82
N LYS A 27 9.62 17.96 -1.00
CA LYS A 27 10.11 18.67 -2.18
C LYS A 27 10.42 17.66 -3.28
N LEU A 28 9.86 17.89 -4.45
CA LEU A 28 10.28 17.29 -5.70
C LEU A 28 11.43 18.15 -6.21
N ASN A 29 12.66 17.66 -6.09
CA ASN A 29 13.80 18.36 -6.67
C ASN A 29 13.73 18.22 -8.18
N ASP A 30 13.58 19.34 -8.88
CA ASP A 30 13.70 19.54 -10.33
C ASP A 30 13.59 18.24 -11.17
N CYS A 31 12.38 17.65 -11.16
CA CYS A 31 12.12 16.31 -11.67
C CYS A 31 12.04 16.34 -13.20
N SER A 32 13.16 16.51 -13.85
CA SER A 32 13.30 16.11 -15.26
C SER A 32 13.22 14.58 -15.34
N VAL A 33 12.49 14.07 -16.33
CA VAL A 33 12.49 12.62 -16.59
C VAL A 33 13.92 12.20 -16.93
N PRO A 34 14.53 11.25 -16.19
CA PRO A 34 15.91 10.87 -16.44
C PRO A 34 16.06 10.21 -17.82
N PRO A 35 17.27 10.21 -18.40
CA PRO A 35 17.56 9.44 -19.62
C PRO A 35 17.17 7.97 -19.43
N ARG A 36 16.67 7.34 -20.50
CA ARG A 36 16.17 5.96 -20.47
C ARG A 36 17.13 4.96 -19.83
N PRO A 37 18.44 4.92 -20.14
CA PRO A 37 19.36 3.97 -19.51
C PRO A 37 19.42 4.12 -17.98
N MET A 38 19.46 5.36 -17.49
CA MET A 38 19.51 5.66 -16.05
C MET A 38 18.21 5.22 -15.35
N LEU A 39 17.06 5.41 -15.99
CA LEU A 39 15.79 4.92 -15.47
C LEU A 39 15.73 3.39 -15.45
N GLU A 40 16.18 2.71 -16.51
CA GLU A 40 16.22 1.24 -16.58
C GLU A 40 17.13 0.63 -15.51
N ASP A 41 18.24 1.26 -15.17
CA ASP A 41 19.13 0.82 -14.09
C ASP A 41 18.44 0.95 -12.73
N ASP A 42 17.72 2.06 -12.47
CA ASP A 42 16.95 2.24 -11.24
C ASP A 42 15.77 1.25 -11.17
N LEU A 43 15.05 1.01 -12.27
CA LEU A 43 13.95 0.04 -12.31
C LEU A 43 14.45 -1.37 -11.95
N LYS A 44 15.57 -1.80 -12.52
CA LYS A 44 16.19 -3.09 -12.18
C LYS A 44 16.63 -3.15 -10.71
N ARG A 45 17.28 -2.09 -10.22
CA ARG A 45 17.76 -1.99 -8.83
C ARG A 45 16.64 -2.17 -7.82
N TYR A 46 15.47 -1.60 -8.10
CA TYR A 46 14.31 -1.62 -7.21
C TYR A 46 13.25 -2.64 -7.58
N GLY A 47 13.52 -3.54 -8.53
CA GLY A 47 12.61 -4.62 -8.92
C GLY A 47 11.31 -4.15 -9.57
N ILE A 48 11.31 -2.97 -10.22
CA ILE A 48 10.14 -2.39 -10.87
C ILE A 48 10.05 -2.93 -12.30
N LYS A 49 8.95 -3.59 -12.64
CA LYS A 49 8.69 -4.19 -13.97
C LYS A 49 7.65 -3.43 -14.79
N THR A 50 6.84 -2.59 -14.14
CA THR A 50 5.74 -1.85 -14.80
C THR A 50 6.23 -0.91 -15.89
N HIS A 51 5.63 -1.04 -17.08
CA HIS A 51 5.82 -0.12 -18.20
C HIS A 51 4.47 0.45 -18.64
N PRO A 52 4.37 1.78 -18.83
CA PRO A 52 5.38 2.81 -18.57
C PRO A 52 5.66 2.99 -17.07
N CYS A 53 6.89 3.37 -16.71
CA CYS A 53 7.22 3.72 -15.33
C CYS A 53 6.45 4.96 -14.88
N HIS A 54 5.79 4.88 -13.73
CA HIS A 54 5.02 5.98 -13.15
C HIS A 54 5.93 6.91 -12.35
N VAL A 55 6.08 8.16 -12.80
CA VAL A 55 6.89 9.19 -12.14
C VAL A 55 6.04 10.37 -11.69
N LEU A 56 6.38 10.94 -10.54
CA LEU A 56 5.74 12.14 -10.01
C LEU A 56 6.55 13.37 -10.44
N CYS A 57 5.89 14.33 -11.07
CA CYS A 57 6.48 15.57 -11.56
C CYS A 57 5.78 16.78 -10.94
N GLU A 58 6.46 17.92 -10.83
CA GLU A 58 5.81 19.17 -10.44
C GLU A 58 4.85 19.66 -11.53
N THR A 59 5.26 19.55 -12.78
CA THR A 59 4.48 20.01 -13.94
C THR A 59 4.46 18.96 -15.05
N LYS A 60 3.44 19.01 -15.90
CA LYS A 60 3.33 18.19 -17.11
C LYS A 60 3.83 18.92 -18.36
N THR A 61 4.82 19.81 -18.25
CA THR A 61 5.35 20.53 -19.39
C THR A 61 6.17 19.60 -20.31
N GLY A 62 6.07 19.82 -21.61
CA GLY A 62 6.81 19.06 -22.63
C GLY A 62 6.26 17.65 -22.91
N HIS A 63 6.89 16.98 -23.87
CA HIS A 63 6.52 15.63 -24.29
C HIS A 63 7.00 14.57 -23.28
N ALA A 64 6.13 13.63 -22.89
CA ALA A 64 6.54 12.48 -22.09
C ALA A 64 7.07 11.38 -23.01
N PRO A 65 8.24 10.81 -22.73
CA PRO A 65 8.67 9.60 -23.40
C PRO A 65 7.66 8.47 -23.19
N ARG A 66 7.48 7.59 -24.19
CA ARG A 66 6.52 6.47 -24.11
C ARG A 66 6.75 5.50 -22.96
N PHE A 67 7.97 5.45 -22.43
CA PHE A 67 8.34 4.59 -21.29
C PHE A 67 8.04 5.21 -19.93
N VAL A 68 7.45 6.44 -19.87
CA VAL A 68 7.14 7.15 -18.63
C VAL A 68 5.68 7.64 -18.61
N ALA A 69 4.95 7.32 -17.57
CA ALA A 69 3.66 7.90 -17.22
C ALA A 69 3.85 8.99 -16.17
N ARG A 70 3.62 10.26 -16.55
CA ARG A 70 3.80 11.40 -15.63
C ARG A 70 2.53 11.69 -14.84
N HIS A 71 2.69 11.80 -13.53
CA HIS A 71 1.66 12.22 -12.58
C HIS A 71 2.01 13.56 -11.97
N THR A 72 1.00 14.35 -11.63
CA THR A 72 1.15 15.64 -10.92
C THR A 72 0.08 15.78 -9.87
N HIS A 73 0.41 16.45 -8.77
CA HIS A 73 -0.58 16.88 -7.79
C HIS A 73 -0.89 18.36 -7.99
N ARG A 74 -2.19 18.73 -7.96
CA ARG A 74 -2.62 20.13 -8.04
C ARG A 74 -2.31 20.92 -6.77
N HIS A 75 -2.19 20.23 -5.65
CA HIS A 75 -1.91 20.80 -4.34
C HIS A 75 -0.49 20.44 -3.91
N PRO A 76 0.16 21.28 -3.11
CA PRO A 76 1.45 20.94 -2.52
C PRO A 76 1.37 19.62 -1.76
N LEU A 77 2.43 18.84 -1.84
CA LEU A 77 2.52 17.59 -1.09
C LEU A 77 2.57 17.88 0.41
N PRO A 78 1.84 17.12 1.25
CA PRO A 78 2.00 17.21 2.70
C PRO A 78 3.45 16.97 3.12
N ALA A 79 3.86 17.53 4.25
CA ALA A 79 5.20 17.30 4.78
C ALA A 79 5.51 15.81 4.92
N ARG A 80 6.73 15.40 4.56
CA ARG A 80 7.23 14.02 4.67
C ARG A 80 6.49 12.99 3.78
N SER A 81 6.01 13.42 2.62
CA SER A 81 5.30 12.56 1.65
C SER A 81 6.20 11.69 0.78
N LEU A 82 7.49 12.01 0.71
CA LEU A 82 8.47 11.32 -0.12
C LEU A 82 9.60 10.77 0.73
N ILE A 83 10.12 9.61 0.37
CA ILE A 83 11.29 8.96 0.97
C ILE A 83 12.46 9.14 0.02
N VAL A 84 13.60 9.56 0.54
CA VAL A 84 14.85 9.74 -0.22
C VAL A 84 15.56 8.39 -0.28
N LEU A 85 15.46 7.68 -1.41
CA LEU A 85 16.15 6.39 -1.59
C LEU A 85 17.65 6.58 -1.76
N ASN A 86 18.02 7.52 -2.58
CA ASN A 86 19.41 7.98 -2.81
C ASN A 86 19.39 9.46 -3.27
N LYS A 87 20.54 10.01 -3.67
CA LYS A 87 20.67 11.42 -4.10
C LYS A 87 19.79 11.79 -5.32
N ASP A 88 19.46 10.82 -6.17
CA ASP A 88 18.78 11.03 -7.44
C ASP A 88 17.37 10.40 -7.48
N THR A 89 17.00 9.61 -6.47
CA THR A 89 15.77 8.82 -6.50
C THR A 89 14.92 9.04 -5.25
N LEU A 90 13.66 9.43 -5.47
CA LEU A 90 12.62 9.55 -4.46
C LEU A 90 11.52 8.53 -4.71
N VAL A 91 10.90 8.04 -3.64
CA VAL A 91 9.66 7.25 -3.72
C VAL A 91 8.59 7.88 -2.83
N VAL A 92 7.34 7.80 -3.25
CA VAL A 92 6.19 8.22 -2.41
C VAL A 92 6.10 7.34 -1.17
N THR A 93 5.73 7.92 -0.03
CA THR A 93 5.46 7.12 1.18
C THR A 93 4.27 6.18 0.96
N PRO A 94 4.14 5.09 1.73
CA PRO A 94 3.01 4.17 1.61
C PRO A 94 1.65 4.88 1.77
N GLU A 95 1.58 5.90 2.62
CA GLU A 95 0.37 6.68 2.84
C GLU A 95 0.00 7.55 1.62
N LEU A 96 1.00 8.18 0.97
CA LEU A 96 0.78 8.92 -0.26
C LEU A 96 0.47 7.97 -1.42
N LEU A 97 1.13 6.81 -1.48
CA LEU A 97 0.83 5.75 -2.46
C LEU A 97 -0.65 5.35 -2.40
N PHE A 98 -1.17 5.09 -1.20
CA PHE A 98 -2.58 4.74 -1.02
C PHE A 98 -3.53 5.83 -1.55
N LEU A 99 -3.20 7.12 -1.33
CA LEU A 99 -3.95 8.25 -1.89
C LEU A 99 -3.88 8.30 -3.42
N GLU A 100 -2.69 8.10 -4.01
CA GLU A 100 -2.51 8.11 -5.46
C GLU A 100 -3.30 6.98 -6.14
N LEU A 101 -3.27 5.78 -5.56
CA LEU A 101 -4.05 4.64 -6.05
C LEU A 101 -5.55 4.89 -5.91
N ALA A 102 -5.99 5.56 -4.83
CA ALA A 102 -7.39 5.97 -4.65
C ALA A 102 -7.85 7.00 -5.70
N ALA A 103 -6.93 7.73 -6.31
CA ALA A 103 -7.22 8.66 -7.40
C ALA A 103 -7.29 7.98 -8.79
N SER A 104 -6.78 6.75 -8.91
CA SER A 104 -6.84 5.97 -10.15
C SER A 104 -8.25 5.48 -10.42
N ARG A 105 -8.64 5.45 -11.71
CA ARG A 105 -9.90 4.87 -12.18
C ARG A 105 -9.76 3.37 -12.49
N ASP A 106 -8.54 2.91 -12.68
CA ASP A 106 -8.23 1.53 -13.07
C ASP A 106 -8.21 0.58 -11.86
N ILE A 107 -8.22 1.13 -10.64
CA ILE A 107 -8.22 0.37 -9.38
C ILE A 107 -9.59 0.55 -8.75
N ASP A 108 -10.34 -0.54 -8.58
CA ASP A 108 -11.63 -0.51 -7.89
C ASP A 108 -11.48 -0.43 -6.36
N ASP A 109 -12.60 -0.35 -5.64
CA ASP A 109 -12.59 -0.18 -4.18
C ASP A 109 -12.09 -1.43 -3.45
N ILE A 110 -12.37 -2.62 -3.99
CA ILE A 110 -11.95 -3.89 -3.38
C ILE A 110 -10.45 -4.08 -3.55
N GLU A 111 -9.94 -3.82 -4.75
CA GLU A 111 -8.51 -3.91 -5.00
C GLU A 111 -7.72 -2.87 -4.18
N LEU A 112 -8.23 -1.64 -4.06
CA LEU A 112 -7.62 -0.64 -3.19
C LEU A 112 -7.61 -1.06 -1.72
N LEU A 113 -8.66 -1.72 -1.24
CA LEU A 113 -8.71 -2.27 0.12
C LEU A 113 -7.70 -3.41 0.29
N ARG A 114 -7.60 -4.33 -0.68
CA ARG A 114 -6.60 -5.41 -0.67
C ARG A 114 -5.18 -4.85 -0.55
N ILE A 115 -4.86 -3.83 -1.36
CA ILE A 115 -3.56 -3.12 -1.27
C ILE A 115 -3.41 -2.45 0.11
N GLY A 116 -4.45 -1.84 0.63
CA GLY A 116 -4.42 -1.23 1.97
C GLY A 116 -4.13 -2.23 3.08
N PHE A 117 -4.75 -3.42 3.04
CA PHE A 117 -4.47 -4.52 3.97
C PHE A 117 -3.04 -5.06 3.79
N GLU A 118 -2.55 -5.23 2.55
CA GLU A 118 -1.18 -5.63 2.25
C GLU A 118 -0.17 -4.65 2.86
N LEU A 119 -0.36 -3.34 2.65
CA LEU A 119 0.52 -2.29 3.21
C LEU A 119 0.51 -2.27 4.75
N CYS A 120 -0.59 -2.66 5.38
CA CYS A 120 -0.78 -2.72 6.82
C CYS A 120 -0.60 -4.13 7.42
N GLY A 121 -0.35 -5.12 6.58
CA GLY A 121 -0.11 -6.52 6.92
C GLY A 121 1.36 -6.88 7.00
N THR A 122 1.64 -8.13 7.32
CA THR A 122 2.99 -8.71 7.35
C THR A 122 3.20 -9.69 6.19
N TYR A 123 2.70 -9.33 5.03
CA TYR A 123 2.96 -10.02 3.77
C TYR A 123 3.04 -9.01 2.62
N VAL A 124 3.66 -9.40 1.53
CA VAL A 124 3.65 -8.70 0.25
C VAL A 124 3.33 -9.69 -0.86
N LEU A 125 2.56 -9.24 -1.85
CA LEU A 125 2.31 -10.05 -3.03
C LEU A 125 3.62 -10.21 -3.81
N ASP A 126 3.92 -11.44 -4.20
CA ASP A 126 5.11 -11.72 -4.98
C ASP A 126 4.86 -11.32 -6.45
N VAL A 127 5.76 -10.51 -6.99
CA VAL A 127 5.76 -10.12 -8.40
C VAL A 127 6.64 -11.04 -9.26
N SER A 128 7.29 -12.04 -8.63
CA SER A 128 8.07 -13.06 -9.33
C SER A 128 7.17 -14.24 -9.73
N GLU A 129 7.44 -14.83 -10.89
CA GLU A 129 6.74 -16.03 -11.37
C GLU A 129 7.14 -17.30 -10.59
N ASP A 130 8.17 -17.20 -9.73
CA ASP A 130 8.76 -18.33 -9.01
C ASP A 130 8.13 -18.58 -7.63
N SER A 131 7.20 -17.75 -7.18
CA SER A 131 6.55 -17.92 -5.88
C SER A 131 5.40 -18.90 -5.96
N TRP A 132 5.53 -20.04 -5.29
CA TRP A 132 4.49 -21.07 -5.19
C TRP A 132 3.18 -20.56 -4.57
N ASP A 133 3.29 -19.71 -3.55
CA ASP A 133 2.14 -19.19 -2.79
C ASP A 133 1.66 -17.82 -3.29
N GLY A 134 2.37 -17.19 -4.22
CA GLY A 134 2.03 -15.87 -4.76
C GLY A 134 2.21 -14.71 -3.76
N TYR A 135 2.82 -14.93 -2.61
CA TYR A 135 3.16 -13.91 -1.62
C TYR A 135 4.35 -14.32 -0.74
N THR A 136 4.94 -13.33 -0.07
CA THR A 136 6.04 -13.53 0.88
C THR A 136 5.69 -12.87 2.21
N GLY A 137 5.90 -13.58 3.33
CA GLY A 137 5.78 -13.02 4.67
C GLY A 137 6.88 -12.00 4.96
N THR A 138 6.55 -10.97 5.74
CA THR A 138 7.47 -9.92 6.18
C THR A 138 7.51 -9.81 7.70
N ASP A 139 8.64 -9.35 8.26
CA ASP A 139 8.80 -9.22 9.73
C ASP A 139 7.97 -8.07 10.32
N ALA A 140 7.63 -7.06 9.50
CA ALA A 140 6.90 -5.89 9.94
C ALA A 140 6.05 -5.32 8.79
N PRO A 141 4.92 -4.66 9.12
CA PRO A 141 4.09 -3.98 8.13
C PRO A 141 4.79 -2.74 7.58
N ILE A 142 4.49 -2.41 6.32
CA ILE A 142 5.03 -1.22 5.64
C ILE A 142 4.48 0.06 6.26
N THR A 143 3.20 0.06 6.65
CA THR A 143 2.55 1.17 7.35
C THR A 143 1.46 0.65 8.31
N SER A 144 0.49 1.50 8.69
CA SER A 144 -0.70 1.09 9.46
C SER A 144 -1.91 1.90 9.05
N ALA A 145 -3.10 1.36 9.27
CA ALA A 145 -4.38 2.03 9.01
C ALA A 145 -4.46 3.40 9.73
N LYS A 146 -3.90 3.51 10.93
CA LYS A 146 -3.78 4.76 11.68
C LYS A 146 -2.88 5.77 10.96
N LYS A 147 -1.69 5.37 10.48
CA LYS A 147 -0.77 6.25 9.76
C LYS A 147 -1.39 6.73 8.44
N ILE A 148 -2.04 5.83 7.68
CA ILE A 148 -2.79 6.19 6.46
C ILE A 148 -3.87 7.23 6.79
N SER A 149 -4.73 6.96 7.77
CA SER A 149 -5.82 7.88 8.15
C SER A 149 -5.31 9.25 8.57
N THR A 150 -4.29 9.31 9.45
CA THR A 150 -3.67 10.56 9.91
C THR A 150 -3.03 11.35 8.76
N PHE A 151 -2.39 10.66 7.80
CA PHE A 151 -1.85 11.30 6.62
C PHE A 151 -2.95 11.91 5.75
N LEU A 152 -4.05 11.18 5.52
CA LEU A 152 -5.17 11.61 4.70
C LEU A 152 -5.93 12.82 5.27
N GLU A 153 -5.87 13.07 6.58
CA GLU A 153 -6.42 14.30 7.19
C GLU A 153 -5.77 15.57 6.61
N ARG A 154 -4.48 15.50 6.28
CA ARG A 154 -3.70 16.59 5.68
C ARG A 154 -3.87 16.73 4.17
N CYS A 155 -4.58 15.78 3.53
CA CYS A 155 -4.76 15.69 2.07
C CYS A 155 -6.13 16.23 1.61
N SER A 156 -6.72 17.19 2.35
CA SER A 156 -8.01 17.77 1.95
C SER A 156 -7.89 18.46 0.59
N GLY A 157 -8.85 18.20 -0.30
CA GLY A 157 -8.86 18.77 -1.66
C GLY A 157 -8.00 18.01 -2.68
N MET A 158 -7.09 17.14 -2.26
CA MET A 158 -6.30 16.32 -3.18
C MET A 158 -7.20 15.30 -3.89
N ASN A 159 -6.85 14.99 -5.15
CA ASN A 159 -7.57 13.98 -5.93
C ASN A 159 -7.55 12.62 -5.22
N GLY A 160 -8.69 11.91 -5.21
CA GLY A 160 -8.84 10.63 -4.52
C GLY A 160 -9.04 10.72 -3.00
N SER A 161 -8.85 11.89 -2.35
CA SER A 161 -8.84 12.01 -0.88
C SER A 161 -10.15 11.60 -0.21
N LYS A 162 -11.31 11.86 -0.82
CA LYS A 162 -12.61 11.43 -0.29
C LYS A 162 -12.74 9.91 -0.30
N ARG A 163 -12.36 9.29 -1.43
CA ARG A 163 -12.37 7.84 -1.61
C ARG A 163 -11.38 7.17 -0.66
N ALA A 164 -10.14 7.66 -0.61
CA ALA A 164 -9.10 7.15 0.27
C ALA A 164 -9.54 7.17 1.74
N ARG A 165 -10.10 8.29 2.25
CA ARG A 165 -10.59 8.38 3.63
C ARG A 165 -11.74 7.43 3.93
N ARG A 166 -12.66 7.23 2.98
CA ARG A 166 -13.76 6.28 3.13
C ARG A 166 -13.23 4.85 3.28
N LEU A 167 -12.31 4.44 2.40
CA LEU A 167 -11.78 3.08 2.37
C LEU A 167 -10.76 2.82 3.49
N ALA A 168 -9.92 3.80 3.86
CA ALA A 168 -8.96 3.64 4.94
C ALA A 168 -9.61 3.25 6.29
N ARG A 169 -10.88 3.64 6.51
CA ARG A 169 -11.65 3.26 7.71
C ARG A 169 -12.03 1.79 7.77
N LEU A 170 -11.94 1.07 6.64
CA LEU A 170 -12.29 -0.35 6.51
C LEU A 170 -11.04 -1.25 6.57
N ILE A 171 -9.83 -0.67 6.57
CA ILE A 171 -8.58 -1.41 6.67
C ILE A 171 -8.36 -1.85 8.12
N ALA A 172 -7.94 -3.09 8.30
CA ALA A 172 -7.43 -3.62 9.56
C ALA A 172 -5.94 -3.94 9.43
N ASP A 173 -5.18 -3.65 10.50
CA ASP A 173 -3.75 -3.96 10.57
C ASP A 173 -3.52 -5.45 10.87
N GLY A 174 -2.40 -5.99 10.40
CA GLY A 174 -1.85 -7.27 10.87
C GLY A 174 -2.37 -8.51 10.15
N SER A 175 -2.87 -8.40 8.92
CA SER A 175 -3.11 -9.59 8.07
C SER A 175 -1.77 -10.24 7.72
N HIS A 176 -1.70 -11.58 7.77
CA HIS A 176 -0.49 -12.35 7.48
C HIS A 176 -0.50 -13.00 6.10
N SER A 177 -1.64 -12.97 5.42
CA SER A 177 -1.76 -13.55 4.07
C SER A 177 -2.84 -12.86 3.22
N PRO A 178 -2.75 -12.99 1.88
CA PRO A 178 -3.79 -12.50 0.98
C PRO A 178 -5.15 -13.11 1.25
N MET A 179 -5.21 -14.39 1.63
CA MET A 179 -6.47 -15.09 1.88
C MET A 179 -7.14 -14.68 3.19
N GLU A 180 -6.36 -14.42 4.24
CA GLU A 180 -6.90 -13.79 5.45
C GLU A 180 -7.50 -12.41 5.13
N THR A 181 -6.84 -11.62 4.29
CA THR A 181 -7.36 -10.33 3.81
C THR A 181 -8.69 -10.52 3.08
N VAL A 182 -8.79 -11.46 2.16
CA VAL A 182 -10.03 -11.75 1.41
C VAL A 182 -11.15 -12.18 2.37
N ALA A 183 -10.86 -13.08 3.32
CA ALA A 183 -11.83 -13.53 4.33
C ALA A 183 -12.28 -12.36 5.22
N ALA A 184 -11.35 -11.50 5.67
CA ALA A 184 -11.67 -10.31 6.47
C ALA A 184 -12.59 -9.34 5.71
N LEU A 185 -12.29 -9.06 4.44
CA LEU A 185 -13.12 -8.21 3.58
C LEU A 185 -14.52 -8.82 3.39
N LEU A 186 -14.60 -10.12 3.11
CA LEU A 186 -15.89 -10.81 2.93
C LEU A 186 -16.80 -10.67 4.16
N VAL A 187 -16.25 -10.84 5.36
CA VAL A 187 -17.06 -10.80 6.57
C VAL A 187 -17.35 -9.37 7.08
N SER A 188 -16.45 -8.40 6.82
CA SER A 188 -16.53 -7.07 7.42
C SER A 188 -17.09 -5.98 6.51
N LEU A 189 -16.95 -6.11 5.19
CA LEU A 189 -17.43 -5.08 4.27
C LEU A 189 -18.97 -4.97 4.29
N PRO A 190 -19.50 -3.74 4.05
CA PRO A 190 -20.93 -3.54 3.83
C PRO A 190 -21.46 -4.38 2.67
N ASN A 191 -22.73 -4.80 2.75
CA ASN A 191 -23.38 -5.61 1.72
C ASN A 191 -23.34 -4.95 0.33
N CYS A 192 -23.42 -3.61 0.26
CA CYS A 192 -23.31 -2.87 -1.00
C CYS A 192 -21.90 -2.96 -1.64
N MET A 193 -20.91 -3.43 -0.91
CA MET A 193 -19.55 -3.72 -1.37
C MET A 193 -19.28 -5.23 -1.50
N GLY A 194 -20.32 -6.07 -1.39
CA GLY A 194 -20.21 -7.53 -1.53
C GLY A 194 -19.83 -8.27 -0.25
N GLY A 195 -19.74 -7.60 0.90
CA GLY A 195 -19.46 -8.24 2.19
C GLY A 195 -20.71 -8.62 2.97
N TRP A 196 -20.52 -9.29 4.10
CA TRP A 196 -21.62 -9.75 4.99
C TRP A 196 -21.96 -8.74 6.10
N ASN A 197 -21.20 -7.66 6.22
CA ASN A 197 -21.41 -6.58 7.19
C ASN A 197 -21.52 -7.06 8.66
N LEU A 198 -20.68 -8.05 9.03
CA LEU A 198 -20.71 -8.62 10.39
C LEU A 198 -20.01 -7.71 11.43
N GLY A 199 -19.39 -6.62 11.00
CA GLY A 199 -18.76 -5.66 11.89
C GLY A 199 -17.26 -5.49 11.63
N ARG A 200 -16.61 -4.71 12.51
CA ARG A 200 -15.17 -4.46 12.42
C ARG A 200 -14.38 -5.64 12.96
N VAL A 201 -13.35 -6.00 12.25
CA VAL A 201 -12.43 -7.08 12.61
C VAL A 201 -11.09 -6.56 13.12
N LYS A 202 -10.41 -7.38 13.92
CA LYS A 202 -8.98 -7.30 14.21
C LYS A 202 -8.32 -8.54 13.63
N MET A 203 -7.17 -8.33 12.98
CA MET A 203 -6.43 -9.43 12.38
C MET A 203 -5.41 -9.99 13.36
N ASN A 204 -5.19 -11.28 13.29
CA ASN A 204 -4.16 -12.01 14.04
C ASN A 204 -4.09 -11.62 15.52
N GLN A 205 -5.28 -11.58 16.15
CA GLN A 205 -5.44 -11.14 17.53
C GLN A 205 -5.01 -12.24 18.49
N ARG A 206 -4.05 -11.91 19.37
CA ARG A 206 -3.72 -12.77 20.51
C ARG A 206 -4.86 -12.76 21.53
N ILE A 207 -5.36 -13.91 21.86
CA ILE A 207 -6.37 -14.12 22.91
C ILE A 207 -5.83 -15.08 23.98
N MET A 208 -6.24 -14.91 25.24
CA MET A 208 -5.92 -15.83 26.33
C MET A 208 -7.03 -16.85 26.46
N THR A 209 -6.69 -18.14 26.41
CA THR A 209 -7.59 -19.26 26.66
C THR A 209 -7.12 -20.04 27.91
N ALA A 210 -7.92 -21.02 28.36
CA ALA A 210 -7.56 -21.89 29.46
C ALA A 210 -6.25 -22.66 29.18
N ASP A 211 -5.96 -22.99 27.92
CA ASP A 211 -4.75 -23.69 27.47
C ASP A 211 -3.58 -22.75 27.12
N GLY A 212 -3.70 -21.46 27.48
CA GLY A 212 -2.68 -20.44 27.19
C GLY A 212 -3.05 -19.52 26.00
N PRO A 213 -2.10 -18.70 25.55
CA PRO A 213 -2.32 -17.75 24.46
C PRO A 213 -2.53 -18.48 23.13
N LYS A 214 -3.57 -18.07 22.42
CA LYS A 214 -3.86 -18.47 21.04
C LYS A 214 -3.93 -17.24 20.14
N TRP A 215 -3.63 -17.42 18.86
CA TRP A 215 -3.78 -16.39 17.84
C TRP A 215 -5.01 -16.73 16.99
N VAL A 216 -5.76 -15.71 16.63
CA VAL A 216 -7.00 -15.84 15.85
C VAL A 216 -6.88 -14.95 14.63
N ASP A 217 -7.01 -15.51 13.43
CA ASP A 217 -6.79 -14.80 12.16
C ASP A 217 -7.71 -13.59 12.01
N ILE A 218 -9.01 -13.76 12.29
CA ILE A 218 -10.03 -12.72 12.21
C ILE A 218 -10.84 -12.72 13.50
N PHE A 219 -10.82 -11.62 14.24
CA PHE A 219 -11.48 -11.51 15.53
C PHE A 219 -12.48 -10.36 15.57
N PHE A 220 -13.75 -10.69 15.88
CA PHE A 220 -14.81 -9.74 16.16
C PHE A 220 -14.81 -9.42 17.65
N TYR A 221 -14.23 -8.26 18.00
CA TYR A 221 -13.97 -7.91 19.39
C TYR A 221 -15.24 -7.77 20.24
N LYS A 222 -16.31 -7.19 19.66
CA LYS A 222 -17.58 -6.97 20.38
C LYS A 222 -18.32 -8.28 20.66
N GLU A 223 -18.37 -9.13 19.65
CA GLU A 223 -19.07 -10.40 19.66
C GLU A 223 -18.26 -11.52 20.34
N ARG A 224 -16.93 -11.29 20.52
CA ARG A 224 -15.97 -12.28 21.03
C ARG A 224 -15.93 -13.56 20.18
N VAL A 225 -16.08 -13.41 18.89
CA VAL A 225 -16.04 -14.52 17.93
C VAL A 225 -14.76 -14.44 17.13
N GLY A 226 -14.09 -15.57 16.98
CA GLY A 226 -12.90 -15.74 16.14
C GLY A 226 -13.21 -16.60 14.92
N LEU A 227 -12.61 -16.25 13.79
CA LEU A 227 -12.60 -17.07 12.59
C LEU A 227 -11.14 -17.42 12.25
N GLU A 228 -10.92 -18.68 11.91
CA GLU A 228 -9.63 -19.21 11.45
C GLU A 228 -9.73 -19.53 9.97
N TYR A 229 -8.77 -19.04 9.19
CA TYR A 229 -8.60 -19.44 7.79
C TYR A 229 -7.63 -20.62 7.72
N LYS A 230 -8.12 -21.79 7.36
CA LYS A 230 -7.26 -22.95 7.12
C LYS A 230 -7.03 -23.10 5.61
N GLY A 231 -5.85 -22.68 5.16
CA GLY A 231 -5.35 -23.05 3.83
C GLY A 231 -5.22 -24.56 3.68
N ARG A 232 -5.30 -25.04 2.45
CA ARG A 232 -5.01 -26.45 2.13
C ARG A 232 -3.52 -26.65 1.94
#